data_60f082a8b0a7aea9c246f44e2aae74ec
#
_entry.id   60f082a8b0a7aea9c246f44e2aae74ec
#
_cell.length_a   1.000
_cell.length_b   1.000
_cell.length_c   1.000
_cell.angle_alpha   90.00
_cell.angle_beta   90.00
_cell.angle_gamma   90.00
#
_symmetry.space_group_name_H-M   'P 1'
#
loop_
_entity.id
_entity.type
_entity.pdbx_description
1 polymer ?
#
loop_
_entity_poly.entity_id
_entity_poly.type
_entity_poly.pdbx_seq_one_letter_code
_entity_poly.pdbx_strand_id
1 'polypeptide(L)'
;VITRSYGSGSPVTLVAHGLGATPGEARIPASGLPGTRVVVTLPSHGDAPDAPEGYWDYGRIAADLGTVLADQAVGVSLGAGALVRLLSVEPDRFARVALLLPAVLDQRHGSFTLQQLSDLTVGPPIYVAERRAALARLAAAAGQLPGQVAVPDASVLAAVSAPVLVIGAVGDPLHPEDVAKATAAAFPNGELWLIDSPAPMITHRTEVRHRLVSFFAG
;
A
#
# COMPACT_ATOMS: atom_id res chain seq x y z
N VAL A 1 -8.55 13.23 -2.23
CA VAL A 1 -7.79 12.68 -1.07
C VAL A 1 -7.67 13.72 0.04
N ILE A 2 -7.44 13.26 1.26
CA ILE A 2 -7.08 14.09 2.41
C ILE A 2 -5.67 13.68 2.85
N THR A 3 -4.84 14.65 3.25
CA THR A 3 -3.51 14.37 3.79
C THR A 3 -3.42 14.77 5.25
N ARG A 4 -2.70 13.96 6.05
CA ARG A 4 -2.35 14.28 7.44
C ARG A 4 -0.87 14.06 7.65
N SER A 5 -0.21 15.08 8.24
CA SER A 5 1.21 15.02 8.55
C SER A 5 1.46 14.65 10.00
N TYR A 6 2.48 13.82 10.24
CA TYR A 6 2.94 13.39 11.55
C TYR A 6 4.46 13.51 11.62
N GLY A 7 4.97 14.04 12.73
CA GLY A 7 6.38 14.36 12.88
C GLY A 7 6.75 15.68 12.20
N SER A 8 8.02 15.94 12.04
CA SER A 8 8.53 17.18 11.42
C SER A 8 9.93 16.98 10.85
N GLY A 9 10.31 17.85 9.90
CA GLY A 9 11.62 17.80 9.25
C GLY A 9 11.71 16.77 8.13
N SER A 10 12.91 16.57 7.63
CA SER A 10 13.24 15.64 6.56
C SER A 10 13.73 14.28 7.11
N PRO A 11 13.61 13.20 6.34
CA PRO A 11 12.92 13.12 5.05
C PRO A 11 11.39 13.20 5.18
N VAL A 12 10.72 13.53 4.07
CA VAL A 12 9.26 13.44 3.95
C VAL A 12 8.89 12.08 3.39
N THR A 13 8.05 11.34 4.10
CA THR A 13 7.57 10.01 3.69
C THR A 13 6.10 10.06 3.31
N LEU A 14 5.78 9.76 2.05
CA LEU A 14 4.42 9.48 1.62
C LEU A 14 3.97 8.12 2.16
N VAL A 15 2.78 8.06 2.74
CA VAL A 15 2.18 6.81 3.24
C VAL A 15 0.83 6.57 2.56
N ALA A 16 0.76 5.50 1.76
CA ALA A 16 -0.42 5.07 1.02
C ALA A 16 -0.98 3.78 1.63
N HIS A 17 -2.21 3.83 2.11
CA HIS A 17 -2.85 2.73 2.83
C HIS A 17 -3.52 1.68 1.93
N GLY A 18 -3.87 0.53 2.50
CA GLY A 18 -4.66 -0.52 1.86
C GLY A 18 -6.16 -0.23 1.84
N LEU A 19 -6.89 -0.97 1.01
CA LEU A 19 -8.35 -0.87 0.91
C LEU A 19 -9.03 -1.16 2.25
N GLY A 20 -9.94 -0.30 2.66
CA GLY A 20 -10.67 -0.42 3.92
C GLY A 20 -9.86 -0.09 5.17
N ALA A 21 -8.66 0.48 5.03
CA ALA A 21 -7.87 0.86 6.19
C ALA A 21 -8.58 1.95 7.02
N THR A 22 -8.55 1.77 8.33
CA THR A 22 -8.95 2.83 9.27
C THR A 22 -7.87 3.93 9.33
N PRO A 23 -8.18 5.15 9.80
CA PRO A 23 -7.17 6.20 9.98
C PRO A 23 -6.02 5.77 10.93
N GLY A 24 -6.31 4.89 11.88
CA GLY A 24 -5.31 4.29 12.76
C GLY A 24 -4.34 3.38 12.01
N GLU A 25 -4.87 2.46 11.19
CA GLU A 25 -4.08 1.53 10.40
C GLU A 25 -3.22 2.24 9.35
N ALA A 26 -3.76 3.25 8.68
CA ALA A 26 -3.08 3.96 7.60
C ALA A 26 -1.71 4.53 8.02
N ARG A 27 -1.54 4.92 9.29
CA ARG A 27 -0.29 5.50 9.81
C ARG A 27 0.72 4.48 10.38
N ILE A 28 0.26 3.26 10.68
CA ILE A 28 1.07 2.25 11.40
C ILE A 28 2.36 1.90 10.63
N PRO A 29 2.34 1.60 9.32
CA PRO A 29 3.52 1.15 8.60
C PRO A 29 4.72 2.09 8.73
N ALA A 30 4.47 3.39 8.72
CA ALA A 30 5.53 4.41 8.81
C ALA A 30 5.74 4.97 10.22
N SER A 31 5.10 4.41 11.27
CA SER A 31 5.08 4.99 12.62
C SER A 31 6.46 5.09 13.29
N GLY A 32 7.46 4.36 12.80
CA GLY A 32 8.84 4.37 13.30
C GLY A 32 9.80 5.23 12.49
N LEU A 33 9.37 5.75 11.33
CA LEU A 33 10.24 6.50 10.45
C LEU A 33 10.49 7.92 10.97
N PRO A 34 11.72 8.44 10.81
CA PRO A 34 12.03 9.82 11.15
C PRO A 34 11.40 10.81 10.16
N GLY A 35 11.51 12.10 10.47
CA GLY A 35 11.04 13.17 9.61
C GLY A 35 9.51 13.33 9.59
N THR A 36 9.00 13.84 8.50
CA THR A 36 7.57 14.08 8.28
C THR A 36 6.94 12.91 7.54
N ARG A 37 5.87 12.35 8.09
CA ARG A 37 5.09 11.28 7.44
C ARG A 37 3.76 11.84 6.99
N VAL A 38 3.54 11.90 5.68
CA VAL A 38 2.32 12.39 5.06
C VAL A 38 1.44 11.19 4.72
N VAL A 39 0.45 10.93 5.55
CA VAL A 39 -0.53 9.86 5.35
C VAL A 39 -1.63 10.38 4.43
N VAL A 40 -1.77 9.74 3.27
CA VAL A 40 -2.86 10.02 2.34
C VAL A 40 -4.07 9.17 2.71
N THR A 41 -5.22 9.81 2.90
CA THR A 41 -6.51 9.12 3.07
C THR A 41 -7.25 9.20 1.74
N LEU A 42 -7.42 8.04 1.10
CA LEU A 42 -8.14 7.92 -0.16
C LEU A 42 -9.64 8.16 0.02
N PRO A 43 -10.37 8.56 -1.04
CA PRO A 43 -11.83 8.69 -1.00
C PRO A 43 -12.52 7.47 -0.41
N SER A 44 -13.68 7.65 0.19
CA SER A 44 -14.47 6.64 0.90
C SER A 44 -13.77 5.99 2.12
N HIS A 45 -12.61 6.49 2.55
CA HIS A 45 -11.93 6.06 3.78
C HIS A 45 -11.96 7.14 4.84
N GLY A 46 -12.05 6.74 6.11
CA GLY A 46 -12.09 7.66 7.24
C GLY A 46 -13.11 8.78 7.05
N ASP A 47 -12.64 10.02 7.19
CA ASP A 47 -13.43 11.25 6.98
C ASP A 47 -13.29 11.84 5.57
N ALA A 48 -12.59 11.15 4.65
CA ALA A 48 -12.55 11.59 3.27
C ALA A 48 -13.94 11.48 2.61
N PRO A 49 -14.27 12.38 1.67
CA PRO A 49 -15.49 12.28 0.88
C PRO A 49 -15.61 10.94 0.16
N ASP A 50 -16.82 10.60 -0.26
CA ASP A 50 -17.04 9.42 -1.09
C ASP A 50 -16.30 9.53 -2.42
N ALA A 51 -15.85 8.39 -2.92
CA ALA A 51 -15.15 8.31 -4.19
C ALA A 51 -16.08 8.74 -5.34
N PRO A 52 -15.64 9.62 -6.23
CA PRO A 52 -16.40 9.94 -7.44
C PRO A 52 -16.50 8.72 -8.35
N GLU A 53 -17.46 8.74 -9.27
CA GLU A 53 -17.64 7.68 -10.24
C GLU A 53 -16.35 7.40 -11.03
N GLY A 54 -16.02 6.11 -11.19
CA GLY A 54 -14.82 5.65 -11.89
C GLY A 54 -13.50 5.98 -11.19
N TYR A 55 -13.52 6.33 -9.90
CA TYR A 55 -12.31 6.64 -9.15
C TYR A 55 -11.39 5.43 -8.96
N TRP A 56 -11.95 4.24 -8.77
CA TRP A 56 -11.21 3.05 -8.39
C TRP A 56 -10.44 2.46 -9.58
N ASP A 57 -9.36 3.15 -9.93
CA ASP A 57 -8.41 2.82 -10.98
C ASP A 57 -6.99 3.15 -10.48
N TYR A 58 -6.02 2.26 -10.69
CA TYR A 58 -4.65 2.45 -10.19
C TYR A 58 -4.00 3.72 -10.75
N GLY A 59 -4.32 4.13 -11.97
CA GLY A 59 -3.80 5.37 -12.56
C GLY A 59 -4.33 6.60 -11.87
N ARG A 60 -5.63 6.63 -11.52
CA ARG A 60 -6.25 7.75 -10.78
C ARG A 60 -5.71 7.84 -9.35
N ILE A 61 -5.61 6.71 -8.67
CA ILE A 61 -5.05 6.67 -7.31
C ILE A 61 -3.57 7.11 -7.34
N ALA A 62 -2.79 6.64 -8.31
CA ALA A 62 -1.41 7.05 -8.49
C ALA A 62 -1.27 8.55 -8.75
N ALA A 63 -2.15 9.13 -9.57
CA ALA A 63 -2.17 10.57 -9.82
C ALA A 63 -2.42 11.38 -8.55
N ASP A 64 -3.37 10.94 -7.70
CA ASP A 64 -3.61 11.56 -6.39
C ASP A 64 -2.38 11.46 -5.48
N LEU A 65 -1.71 10.28 -5.42
CA LEU A 65 -0.48 10.10 -4.65
C LEU A 65 0.65 10.99 -5.17
N GLY A 66 0.76 11.15 -6.49
CA GLY A 66 1.74 12.00 -7.16
C GLY A 66 1.65 13.49 -6.81
N THR A 67 0.50 13.95 -6.30
CA THR A 67 0.34 15.35 -5.84
C THR A 67 1.10 15.65 -4.54
N VAL A 68 1.48 14.60 -3.78
CA VAL A 68 2.19 14.75 -2.50
C VAL A 68 3.69 14.83 -2.75
N LEU A 69 4.32 15.93 -2.38
CA LEU A 69 5.77 16.07 -2.43
C LEU A 69 6.39 15.27 -1.29
N ALA A 70 7.20 14.27 -1.63
CA ALA A 70 7.86 13.39 -0.65
C ALA A 70 9.17 12.87 -1.20
N ASP A 71 10.12 12.60 -0.30
CA ASP A 71 11.45 12.06 -0.62
C ASP A 71 11.41 10.53 -0.76
N GLN A 72 10.49 9.87 -0.05
CA GLN A 72 10.38 8.42 0.02
C GLN A 72 8.92 7.99 0.22
N ALA A 73 8.62 6.72 -0.01
CA ALA A 73 7.23 6.24 0.07
C ALA A 73 7.09 4.87 0.72
N VAL A 74 5.95 4.69 1.40
CA VAL A 74 5.48 3.40 1.93
C VAL A 74 4.07 3.16 1.43
N GLY A 75 3.85 2.05 0.74
CA GLY A 75 2.51 1.62 0.30
C GLY A 75 2.12 0.26 0.85
N VAL A 76 0.84 0.10 1.17
CA VAL A 76 0.28 -1.17 1.64
C VAL A 76 -0.84 -1.62 0.71
N SER A 77 -0.79 -2.86 0.20
CA SER A 77 -1.85 -3.48 -0.59
C SER A 77 -2.28 -2.57 -1.76
N LEU A 78 -3.48 -2.00 -1.76
CA LEU A 78 -3.94 -1.03 -2.76
C LEU A 78 -2.94 0.12 -2.93
N GLY A 79 -2.42 0.67 -1.83
CA GLY A 79 -1.40 1.73 -1.86
C GLY A 79 -0.07 1.26 -2.46
N ALA A 80 0.30 0.00 -2.29
CA ALA A 80 1.48 -0.57 -2.93
C ALA A 80 1.30 -0.64 -4.46
N GLY A 81 0.16 -1.15 -4.93
CA GLY A 81 -0.15 -1.17 -6.37
C GLY A 81 -0.21 0.22 -6.99
N ALA A 82 -0.77 1.20 -6.28
CA ALA A 82 -0.82 2.59 -6.74
C ALA A 82 0.58 3.24 -6.80
N LEU A 83 1.47 2.93 -5.85
CA LEU A 83 2.88 3.38 -5.91
C LEU A 83 3.63 2.71 -7.07
N VAL A 84 3.41 1.42 -7.33
CA VAL A 84 3.96 0.74 -8.50
C VAL A 84 3.50 1.44 -9.78
N ARG A 85 2.23 1.81 -9.87
CA ARG A 85 1.68 2.58 -10.99
C ARG A 85 2.34 3.96 -11.11
N LEU A 86 2.52 4.67 -10.02
CA LEU A 86 3.19 5.97 -10.01
C LEU A 86 4.64 5.85 -10.50
N LEU A 87 5.40 4.88 -9.98
CA LEU A 87 6.78 4.64 -10.39
C LEU A 87 6.92 4.23 -11.86
N SER A 88 5.91 3.61 -12.45
CA SER A 88 5.93 3.25 -13.88
C SER A 88 5.90 4.47 -14.82
N VAL A 89 5.46 5.63 -14.33
CA VAL A 89 5.38 6.90 -15.09
C VAL A 89 6.35 7.95 -14.56
N GLU A 90 6.76 7.85 -13.31
CA GLU A 90 7.73 8.74 -12.65
C GLU A 90 8.81 7.88 -11.94
N PRO A 91 9.74 7.24 -12.68
CA PRO A 91 10.68 6.28 -12.11
C PRO A 91 11.64 6.87 -11.07
N ASP A 92 11.96 8.15 -11.15
CA ASP A 92 12.87 8.86 -10.25
C ASP A 92 12.14 9.60 -9.11
N ARG A 93 10.86 9.28 -8.90
CA ARG A 93 9.98 10.02 -7.98
C ARG A 93 10.44 10.00 -6.52
N PHE A 94 11.04 8.90 -6.08
CA PHE A 94 11.42 8.68 -4.69
C PHE A 94 12.86 8.18 -4.56
N ALA A 95 13.53 8.56 -3.48
CA ALA A 95 14.85 8.04 -3.15
C ALA A 95 14.80 6.60 -2.64
N ARG A 96 13.71 6.17 -1.98
CA ARG A 96 13.48 4.81 -1.49
C ARG A 96 11.98 4.52 -1.42
N VAL A 97 11.60 3.27 -1.66
CA VAL A 97 10.19 2.85 -1.60
C VAL A 97 10.05 1.52 -0.86
N ALA A 98 9.05 1.41 0.01
CA ALA A 98 8.65 0.14 0.61
C ALA A 98 7.23 -0.22 0.18
N LEU A 99 7.07 -1.41 -0.37
CA LEU A 99 5.81 -1.98 -0.86
C LEU A 99 5.43 -3.17 0.00
N LEU A 100 4.41 -3.01 0.82
CA LEU A 100 3.94 -4.01 1.77
C LEU A 100 2.72 -4.73 1.20
N LEU A 101 2.76 -6.05 1.19
CA LEU A 101 1.64 -6.89 0.80
C LEU A 101 1.06 -6.47 -0.58
N PRO A 102 1.86 -6.41 -1.65
CA PRO A 102 1.33 -6.12 -2.98
C PRO A 102 0.31 -7.20 -3.37
N ALA A 103 -0.88 -6.77 -3.83
CA ALA A 103 -1.96 -7.67 -4.20
C ALA A 103 -1.98 -7.98 -5.70
N VAL A 104 -1.33 -7.15 -6.53
CA VAL A 104 -1.32 -7.25 -7.99
C VAL A 104 -0.11 -6.54 -8.56
N LEU A 105 0.40 -7.05 -9.70
CA LEU A 105 1.44 -6.40 -10.49
C LEU A 105 0.96 -6.20 -11.93
N ASP A 106 1.32 -7.06 -12.86
CA ASP A 106 0.99 -7.02 -14.30
C ASP A 106 0.09 -8.19 -14.75
N GLN A 107 -0.17 -9.13 -13.85
CA GLN A 107 -1.11 -10.21 -14.07
C GLN A 107 -2.35 -10.02 -13.20
N ARG A 108 -3.50 -10.36 -13.77
CA ARG A 108 -4.77 -10.31 -13.03
C ARG A 108 -4.80 -11.45 -12.02
N HIS A 109 -4.98 -11.11 -10.78
CA HIS A 109 -5.23 -12.07 -9.71
C HIS A 109 -6.73 -12.12 -9.38
N GLY A 110 -7.11 -13.12 -8.57
CA GLY A 110 -8.50 -13.40 -8.25
C GLY A 110 -9.26 -12.19 -7.67
N SER A 111 -10.57 -12.21 -7.82
CA SER A 111 -11.44 -11.21 -7.22
C SER A 111 -11.54 -11.41 -5.71
N PHE A 112 -11.72 -10.31 -4.99
CA PHE A 112 -12.11 -10.33 -3.58
C PHE A 112 -13.52 -9.74 -3.42
N THR A 113 -14.19 -10.07 -2.32
CA THR A 113 -15.45 -9.46 -1.93
C THR A 113 -15.28 -8.66 -0.65
N LEU A 114 -16.15 -7.67 -0.42
CA LEU A 114 -16.16 -6.94 0.86
C LEU A 114 -16.43 -7.87 2.04
N GLN A 115 -17.20 -8.96 1.81
CA GLN A 115 -17.44 -9.97 2.84
C GLN A 115 -16.16 -10.68 3.22
N GLN A 116 -15.33 -11.12 2.26
CA GLN A 116 -14.03 -11.73 2.54
C GLN A 116 -13.11 -10.77 3.31
N LEU A 117 -13.06 -9.48 2.92
CA LEU A 117 -12.29 -8.47 3.66
C LEU A 117 -12.81 -8.28 5.09
N SER A 118 -14.12 -8.32 5.28
CA SER A 118 -14.76 -8.23 6.60
C SER A 118 -14.45 -9.46 7.47
N ASP A 119 -14.52 -10.67 6.89
CA ASP A 119 -14.30 -11.94 7.60
C ASP A 119 -12.83 -12.09 8.05
N LEU A 120 -11.89 -11.55 7.28
CA LEU A 120 -10.47 -11.51 7.61
C LEU A 120 -10.12 -10.42 8.64
N THR A 121 -11.10 -9.59 9.05
CA THR A 121 -10.87 -8.53 10.04
C THR A 121 -10.88 -9.10 11.44
N VAL A 122 -9.70 -9.17 12.06
CA VAL A 122 -9.50 -9.69 13.42
C VAL A 122 -8.90 -8.60 14.31
N GLY A 123 -9.41 -8.44 15.52
CA GLY A 123 -8.87 -7.47 16.47
C GLY A 123 -9.88 -7.08 17.56
N PRO A 124 -9.59 -6.03 18.34
CA PRO A 124 -10.52 -5.50 19.34
C PRO A 124 -11.87 -5.11 18.73
N PRO A 125 -12.98 -5.24 19.46
CA PRO A 125 -14.33 -4.98 18.93
C PRO A 125 -14.50 -3.60 18.27
N ILE A 126 -13.89 -2.56 18.85
CA ILE A 126 -13.95 -1.20 18.30
C ILE A 126 -13.28 -1.12 16.92
N TYR A 127 -12.10 -1.74 16.77
CA TYR A 127 -11.38 -1.81 15.50
C TYR A 127 -12.19 -2.57 14.44
N VAL A 128 -12.76 -3.72 14.80
CA VAL A 128 -13.59 -4.51 13.88
C VAL A 128 -14.80 -3.71 13.42
N ALA A 129 -15.46 -2.96 14.33
CA ALA A 129 -16.59 -2.11 13.99
C ALA A 129 -16.19 -0.96 13.04
N GLU A 130 -15.08 -0.27 13.32
CA GLU A 130 -14.56 0.81 12.48
C GLU A 130 -14.20 0.30 11.07
N ARG A 131 -13.52 -0.85 10.99
CA ARG A 131 -13.15 -1.43 9.70
C ARG A 131 -14.35 -1.89 8.89
N ARG A 132 -15.35 -2.51 9.51
CA ARG A 132 -16.61 -2.88 8.84
C ARG A 132 -17.35 -1.65 8.32
N ALA A 133 -17.41 -0.58 9.11
CA ALA A 133 -17.99 0.68 8.67
C ALA A 133 -17.23 1.30 7.49
N ALA A 134 -15.90 1.22 7.49
CA ALA A 134 -15.08 1.66 6.36
C ALA A 134 -15.37 0.81 5.10
N LEU A 135 -15.41 -0.51 5.22
CA LEU A 135 -15.70 -1.41 4.11
C LEU A 135 -17.09 -1.18 3.50
N ALA A 136 -18.09 -0.83 4.30
CA ALA A 136 -19.46 -0.56 3.81
C ALA A 136 -19.51 0.58 2.78
N ARG A 137 -18.55 1.53 2.80
CA ARG A 137 -18.43 2.64 1.84
C ARG A 137 -17.67 2.27 0.55
N LEU A 138 -17.19 1.03 0.42
CA LEU A 138 -16.26 0.61 -0.63
C LEU A 138 -16.88 -0.35 -1.65
N ALA A 139 -18.22 -0.40 -1.76
CA ALA A 139 -18.90 -1.27 -2.72
C ALA A 139 -18.44 -1.03 -4.17
N ALA A 140 -18.24 0.24 -4.57
CA ALA A 140 -17.73 0.59 -5.91
C ALA A 140 -16.29 0.10 -6.11
N ALA A 141 -15.43 0.19 -5.09
CA ALA A 141 -14.06 -0.31 -5.14
C ALA A 141 -14.02 -1.83 -5.35
N ALA A 142 -14.86 -2.57 -4.61
CA ALA A 142 -14.97 -4.02 -4.74
C ALA A 142 -15.47 -4.48 -6.11
N GLY A 143 -16.24 -3.62 -6.81
CA GLY A 143 -16.69 -3.89 -8.18
C GLY A 143 -15.69 -3.48 -9.27
N GLN A 144 -14.83 -2.49 -9.03
CA GLN A 144 -13.97 -1.90 -10.05
C GLN A 144 -12.49 -2.37 -9.98
N LEU A 145 -11.95 -2.61 -8.78
CA LEU A 145 -10.55 -3.04 -8.62
C LEU A 145 -10.27 -4.49 -9.07
N PRO A 146 -11.16 -5.47 -8.84
CA PRO A 146 -10.92 -6.83 -9.32
C PRO A 146 -10.72 -6.86 -10.83
N GLY A 147 -9.70 -7.59 -11.26
CA GLY A 147 -9.35 -7.72 -12.68
C GLY A 147 -8.51 -6.57 -13.25
N GLN A 148 -8.18 -5.55 -12.44
CA GLN A 148 -7.17 -4.56 -12.83
C GLN A 148 -5.75 -5.07 -12.51
N VAL A 149 -4.77 -4.43 -13.12
CA VAL A 149 -3.34 -4.61 -12.87
C VAL A 149 -2.72 -3.29 -12.44
N ALA A 150 -1.68 -3.33 -11.61
CA ALA A 150 -0.96 -2.12 -11.22
C ALA A 150 -0.28 -1.47 -12.42
N VAL A 151 0.36 -2.28 -13.27
CA VAL A 151 0.98 -1.87 -14.53
C VAL A 151 0.62 -2.86 -15.64
N PRO A 152 0.50 -2.43 -16.90
CA PRO A 152 0.23 -3.34 -18.02
C PRO A 152 1.41 -4.28 -18.33
N ASP A 153 2.63 -3.86 -18.04
CA ASP A 153 3.88 -4.58 -18.26
C ASP A 153 4.87 -4.21 -17.16
N ALA A 154 5.30 -5.20 -16.37
CA ALA A 154 6.24 -4.99 -15.27
C ALA A 154 7.63 -4.55 -15.74
N SER A 155 8.01 -4.80 -17.00
CA SER A 155 9.32 -4.42 -17.54
C SER A 155 9.59 -2.91 -17.49
N VAL A 156 8.56 -2.07 -17.47
CA VAL A 156 8.69 -0.61 -17.32
C VAL A 156 9.33 -0.20 -15.99
N LEU A 157 9.24 -1.05 -14.98
CA LEU A 157 9.81 -0.80 -13.64
C LEU A 157 11.34 -0.95 -13.61
N ALA A 158 11.95 -1.50 -14.65
CA ALA A 158 13.40 -1.56 -14.81
C ALA A 158 14.05 -0.16 -14.89
N ALA A 159 13.27 0.88 -15.19
CA ALA A 159 13.73 2.27 -15.17
C ALA A 159 13.88 2.85 -13.73
N VAL A 160 13.32 2.21 -12.72
CA VAL A 160 13.36 2.70 -11.33
C VAL A 160 14.71 2.35 -10.70
N SER A 161 15.56 3.35 -10.49
CA SER A 161 16.89 3.17 -9.90
C SER A 161 16.88 3.16 -8.37
N ALA A 162 15.81 3.64 -7.74
CA ALA A 162 15.68 3.68 -6.29
C ALA A 162 15.65 2.27 -5.68
N PRO A 163 16.23 2.07 -4.47
CA PRO A 163 16.01 0.85 -3.69
C PRO A 163 14.53 0.65 -3.38
N VAL A 164 14.04 -0.58 -3.59
CA VAL A 164 12.64 -0.97 -3.32
C VAL A 164 12.61 -2.18 -2.40
N LEU A 165 12.04 -2.02 -1.21
CA LEU A 165 11.79 -3.14 -0.29
C LEU A 165 10.37 -3.66 -0.51
N VAL A 166 10.22 -4.92 -0.85
CA VAL A 166 8.93 -5.61 -0.93
C VAL A 166 8.78 -6.53 0.26
N ILE A 167 7.72 -6.33 1.05
CA ILE A 167 7.35 -7.22 2.17
C ILE A 167 6.12 -8.01 1.76
N GLY A 168 6.28 -9.33 1.66
CA GLY A 168 5.20 -10.28 1.36
C GLY A 168 4.85 -11.16 2.55
N ALA A 169 3.76 -11.89 2.42
CA ALA A 169 3.23 -12.80 3.43
C ALA A 169 3.07 -14.21 2.84
N VAL A 170 3.44 -15.23 3.60
CA VAL A 170 3.16 -16.62 3.23
C VAL A 170 1.76 -16.99 3.73
N GLY A 171 0.95 -17.55 2.84
CA GLY A 171 -0.40 -18.02 3.19
C GLY A 171 -1.46 -16.90 3.32
N ASP A 172 -1.18 -15.67 2.92
CA ASP A 172 -2.18 -14.60 2.85
C ASP A 172 -3.07 -14.80 1.60
N PRO A 173 -4.37 -15.02 1.76
CA PRO A 173 -5.26 -15.28 0.62
C PRO A 173 -5.52 -14.05 -0.26
N LEU A 174 -5.23 -12.84 0.22
CA LEU A 174 -5.44 -11.58 -0.49
C LEU A 174 -4.17 -11.06 -1.17
N HIS A 175 -3.00 -11.46 -0.67
CA HIS A 175 -1.70 -10.97 -1.12
C HIS A 175 -0.78 -12.15 -1.43
N PRO A 176 -0.94 -12.78 -2.60
CA PRO A 176 -0.19 -13.99 -2.96
C PRO A 176 1.32 -13.74 -2.95
N GLU A 177 2.07 -14.70 -2.43
CA GLU A 177 3.53 -14.57 -2.31
C GLU A 177 4.25 -14.48 -3.65
N ASP A 178 3.68 -15.07 -4.72
CA ASP A 178 4.20 -14.96 -6.08
C ASP A 178 4.12 -13.52 -6.63
N VAL A 179 3.07 -12.77 -6.25
CA VAL A 179 2.98 -11.34 -6.56
C VAL A 179 4.08 -10.56 -5.87
N ALA A 180 4.35 -10.84 -4.59
CA ALA A 180 5.44 -10.17 -3.87
C ALA A 180 6.80 -10.50 -4.50
N LYS A 181 7.03 -11.77 -4.88
CA LYS A 181 8.24 -12.22 -5.60
C LYS A 181 8.39 -11.51 -6.94
N ALA A 182 7.33 -11.50 -7.76
CA ALA A 182 7.32 -10.83 -9.06
C ALA A 182 7.55 -9.32 -8.92
N THR A 183 6.90 -8.69 -7.93
CA THR A 183 7.06 -7.26 -7.67
C THR A 183 8.51 -6.92 -7.32
N ALA A 184 9.15 -7.66 -6.42
CA ALA A 184 10.55 -7.41 -6.08
C ALA A 184 11.49 -7.63 -7.28
N ALA A 185 11.25 -8.68 -8.06
CA ALA A 185 12.07 -8.99 -9.24
C ALA A 185 11.93 -7.97 -10.39
N ALA A 186 10.84 -7.19 -10.43
CA ALA A 186 10.61 -6.19 -11.46
C ALA A 186 11.49 -4.93 -11.30
N PHE A 187 12.02 -4.68 -10.10
CA PHE A 187 12.89 -3.53 -9.81
C PHE A 187 14.37 -3.94 -9.82
N PRO A 188 15.27 -3.17 -10.48
CA PRO A 188 16.71 -3.48 -10.48
C PRO A 188 17.33 -3.57 -9.08
N ASN A 189 16.85 -2.75 -8.16
CA ASN A 189 17.29 -2.71 -6.76
C ASN A 189 16.15 -3.17 -5.82
N GLY A 190 15.39 -4.18 -6.27
CA GLY A 190 14.30 -4.77 -5.51
C GLY A 190 14.82 -5.78 -4.48
N GLU A 191 14.39 -5.62 -3.24
CA GLU A 191 14.68 -6.53 -2.14
C GLU A 191 13.37 -7.16 -1.65
N LEU A 192 13.34 -8.50 -1.51
CA LEU A 192 12.18 -9.23 -1.01
C LEU A 192 12.40 -9.71 0.41
N TRP A 193 11.42 -9.45 1.27
CA TRP A 193 11.29 -10.11 2.57
C TRP A 193 9.93 -10.79 2.69
N LEU A 194 9.94 -12.12 2.65
CA LEU A 194 8.74 -12.93 2.90
C LEU A 194 8.66 -13.28 4.38
N ILE A 195 7.51 -13.03 4.97
CA ILE A 195 7.23 -13.34 6.37
C ILE A 195 6.32 -14.58 6.42
N ASP A 196 6.71 -15.58 7.19
CA ASP A 196 5.95 -16.81 7.38
C ASP A 196 4.75 -16.57 8.32
N SER A 197 3.81 -15.81 7.80
CA SER A 197 2.55 -15.48 8.47
C SER A 197 1.56 -14.91 7.46
N PRO A 198 0.29 -15.32 7.49
CA PRO A 198 -0.76 -14.74 6.65
C PRO A 198 -1.19 -13.32 7.10
N ALA A 199 -0.72 -12.85 8.25
CA ALA A 199 -1.08 -11.54 8.80
C ALA A 199 0.13 -10.83 9.44
N PRO A 200 1.21 -10.57 8.67
CA PRO A 200 2.47 -10.07 9.23
C PRO A 200 2.35 -8.69 9.88
N MET A 201 1.43 -7.85 9.42
CA MET A 201 1.18 -6.53 10.02
C MET A 201 0.61 -6.61 11.44
N ILE A 202 0.13 -7.78 11.85
CA ILE A 202 -0.37 -8.07 13.21
C ILE A 202 0.67 -8.85 13.98
N THR A 203 1.11 -10.00 13.42
CA THR A 203 1.95 -10.98 14.12
C THR A 203 3.42 -10.59 14.20
N HIS A 204 3.93 -9.84 13.21
CA HIS A 204 5.34 -9.41 13.09
C HIS A 204 5.48 -7.89 13.05
N ARG A 205 4.56 -7.19 13.71
CA ARG A 205 4.50 -5.71 13.67
C ARG A 205 5.81 -5.03 14.07
N THR A 206 6.48 -5.56 15.09
CA THR A 206 7.74 -5.01 15.59
C THR A 206 8.87 -5.21 14.59
N GLU A 207 8.98 -6.41 14.02
CA GLU A 207 10.00 -6.76 13.04
C GLU A 207 9.81 -5.97 11.74
N VAL A 208 8.56 -5.85 11.26
CA VAL A 208 8.23 -5.02 10.09
C VAL A 208 8.64 -3.57 10.33
N ARG A 209 8.31 -3.02 11.50
CA ARG A 209 8.71 -1.66 11.86
C ARG A 209 10.24 -1.49 11.87
N HIS A 210 10.98 -2.40 12.50
CA HIS A 210 12.44 -2.35 12.55
C HIS A 210 13.04 -2.47 11.15
N ARG A 211 12.52 -3.36 10.33
CA ARG A 211 12.96 -3.54 8.95
C ARG A 211 12.77 -2.26 8.11
N LEU A 212 11.60 -1.62 8.22
CA LEU A 212 11.34 -0.35 7.54
C LEU A 212 12.29 0.76 8.02
N VAL A 213 12.48 0.92 9.34
CA VAL A 213 13.41 1.91 9.89
C VAL A 213 14.83 1.67 9.36
N SER A 214 15.31 0.43 9.37
CA SER A 214 16.64 0.08 8.85
C SER A 214 16.76 0.35 7.35
N PHE A 215 15.75 -0.02 6.56
CA PHE A 215 15.75 0.19 5.12
C PHE A 215 15.78 1.67 4.74
N PHE A 216 15.04 2.52 5.45
CA PHE A 216 15.00 3.96 5.16
C PHE A 216 16.16 4.75 5.77
N ALA A 217 16.94 4.17 6.67
CA ALA A 217 18.13 4.81 7.27
C ALA A 217 19.41 4.66 6.42
N GLY A 218 19.50 3.63 5.61
CA GLY A 218 20.68 3.29 4.79
C GLY A 218 20.54 3.69 3.38
#